data_a519bdd29f71390ab3c0849e3ebb5559
#
_entry.id   a519bdd29f71390ab3c0849e3ebb5559
#
_cell.length_a   1.000
_cell.length_b   1.000
_cell.length_c   1.000
_cell.angle_alpha   90.00
_cell.angle_beta   90.00
_cell.angle_gamma   90.00
#
_symmetry.space_group_name_H-M   'P 1'
#
loop_
_entity.id
_entity.type
_entity.pdbx_description
1 polymer ?
#
loop_
_entity_poly.entity_id
_entity_poly.type
_entity_poly.pdbx_seq_one_letter_code
_entity_poly.pdbx_strand_id
1 'polypeptide(L)'
;DNLYEAVYFKKSGEVNFGNNHISGNFNDFNAVAFKVNDTKISTNIKPTLKNELSNKSIISAIQKNQERTNRNQLFSFLTAKRSSVAGIALDNKLNYFSSDYLINNKSPLLIKDRVSDEKKEHHISEITVLKEDGNRYIYGLPIYNNVETEVVFNVSKNITYPSLGLVDYDATDASTNNKKGCSKFYSSTKKPPFAHSFMLTALLSSDYQDKTGDGVSDDDIGTAINFNYLMADDSYKWRAPYLEDKANFQEGLNSSTNDNQGNYIYGEKELVYIQSIQSKTHTAIFKYGERIDGVEVKGSQGGEGKSSMNKLISITLYTNPELKKRNPTYVMKVHFVYDNSLCKGISNNRNKKFENTVKHDLKNSGKLTLQEVYFTYNGSSKSARNRYRFDYKENNPDFNPNYHLKANNRWGTYKPENANPNNLTNAEYPYVLQDKTNEDVYVSAWSLRQIDLPSGASMNIDYESDSYEYVQDRKAMQMFTIKGFSTEANTPLKSLSDQLYTGNGKQNSEEVNEYMYLEYS
;
A
#
# COMPACT_ATOMS: atom_id res chain seq x y z
N ASP A 1 -6.76 22.21 -31.12
CA ASP A 1 -7.61 21.30 -30.35
C ASP A 1 -6.91 20.99 -29.05
N ASN A 2 -7.58 21.25 -27.92
CA ASN A 2 -7.04 20.94 -26.60
C ASN A 2 -6.92 19.42 -26.46
N LEU A 3 -5.70 18.91 -26.45
CA LEU A 3 -5.42 17.49 -26.17
C LEU A 3 -5.81 17.12 -24.72
N TYR A 4 -5.80 18.09 -23.81
CA TYR A 4 -6.05 17.88 -22.40
C TYR A 4 -7.53 18.02 -22.04
N GLU A 5 -8.07 17.07 -21.31
CA GLU A 5 -9.48 17.09 -20.90
C GLU A 5 -9.71 17.87 -19.61
N ALA A 6 -8.72 17.86 -18.71
CA ALA A 6 -8.82 18.58 -17.44
C ALA A 6 -7.45 19.09 -16.98
N VAL A 7 -7.50 20.17 -16.22
CA VAL A 7 -6.32 20.80 -15.63
C VAL A 7 -6.59 21.10 -14.17
N TYR A 8 -5.70 20.62 -13.29
CA TYR A 8 -5.78 20.83 -11.86
C TYR A 8 -4.57 21.63 -11.38
N PHE A 9 -4.83 22.56 -10.47
CA PHE A 9 -3.82 23.35 -9.82
C PHE A 9 -3.75 22.98 -8.34
N LYS A 10 -2.58 22.60 -7.88
CA LYS A 10 -2.34 22.26 -6.49
C LYS A 10 -1.03 22.87 -6.01
N LYS A 11 -1.04 23.43 -4.81
CA LYS A 11 0.16 23.83 -4.10
C LYS A 11 0.62 22.68 -3.20
N SER A 12 1.92 22.42 -3.14
CA SER A 12 2.50 21.47 -2.19
C SER A 12 2.20 21.94 -0.76
N GLY A 13 1.62 21.05 0.07
CA GLY A 13 1.17 21.43 1.41
C GLY A 13 -0.16 22.18 1.45
N GLU A 14 -0.80 22.44 0.29
CA GLU A 14 -2.14 22.98 0.24
C GLU A 14 -3.11 21.95 0.82
N VAL A 15 -3.84 22.33 1.86
CA VAL A 15 -4.88 21.46 2.41
C VAL A 15 -5.91 21.21 1.32
N ASN A 16 -6.32 19.95 1.19
CA ASN A 16 -7.24 19.56 0.14
C ASN A 16 -8.48 20.46 0.19
N PHE A 17 -8.72 21.17 -0.88
CA PHE A 17 -9.82 22.11 -1.00
C PHE A 17 -11.15 21.48 -0.58
N GLY A 18 -11.39 20.21 -0.95
CA GLY A 18 -12.57 19.48 -0.56
C GLY A 18 -12.72 19.30 0.95
N ASN A 19 -11.66 19.01 1.67
CA ASN A 19 -11.74 18.77 3.11
C ASN A 19 -11.97 20.04 3.92
N ASN A 20 -11.33 21.15 3.55
CA ASN A 20 -11.58 22.43 4.20
C ASN A 20 -12.96 23.01 3.93
N HIS A 21 -13.54 22.60 2.84
CA HIS A 21 -14.84 23.08 2.41
C HIS A 21 -15.99 22.19 2.87
N ILE A 22 -15.69 20.98 3.29
CA ILE A 22 -16.66 20.02 3.84
C ILE A 22 -16.63 19.99 5.37
N SER A 23 -15.52 20.38 5.98
CA SER A 23 -15.39 20.51 7.43
C SER A 23 -15.80 21.90 7.92
N GLY A 24 -16.35 21.98 9.10
CA GLY A 24 -17.08 23.05 9.75
C GLY A 24 -16.63 24.52 9.64
N ASN A 25 -15.47 24.83 9.11
CA ASN A 25 -15.07 26.19 8.73
C ASN A 25 -15.65 26.62 7.39
N PHE A 26 -16.44 25.77 6.77
CA PHE A 26 -17.04 25.97 5.48
C PHE A 26 -18.55 26.17 5.57
N ASN A 27 -19.01 26.77 6.63
CA ASN A 27 -20.42 27.12 6.77
C ASN A 27 -20.91 27.93 5.56
N ASP A 28 -20.08 28.80 5.04
CA ASP A 28 -20.40 29.60 3.88
C ASP A 28 -20.43 28.80 2.59
N PHE A 29 -19.54 27.83 2.44
CA PHE A 29 -19.55 26.93 1.31
C PHE A 29 -20.64 25.88 1.45
N ASN A 30 -20.85 25.34 2.63
CA ASN A 30 -22.01 24.51 2.90
C ASN A 30 -23.26 25.22 2.51
N ALA A 31 -23.38 26.50 2.83
CA ALA A 31 -24.46 27.32 2.39
C ALA A 31 -24.57 27.34 0.86
N VAL A 32 -23.46 27.43 0.12
CA VAL A 32 -23.46 27.40 -1.35
C VAL A 32 -23.74 26.00 -1.88
N ALA A 33 -23.00 24.99 -1.40
CA ALA A 33 -23.08 23.64 -1.93
C ALA A 33 -24.42 22.95 -1.59
N PHE A 34 -24.94 23.16 -0.39
CA PHE A 34 -26.13 22.46 0.07
C PHE A 34 -27.41 23.20 -0.24
N LYS A 35 -27.36 24.47 -0.49
CA LYS A 35 -28.49 25.21 -1.04
C LYS A 35 -28.86 24.74 -2.44
N VAL A 36 -27.98 24.05 -3.13
CA VAL A 36 -28.36 23.32 -4.35
C VAL A 36 -29.38 22.22 -4.05
N ASN A 37 -29.36 21.66 -2.88
CA ASN A 37 -30.34 20.65 -2.42
C ASN A 37 -31.52 21.23 -1.63
N ASP A 38 -31.48 22.50 -1.26
CA ASP A 38 -32.62 23.22 -0.71
C ASP A 38 -33.66 23.44 -1.82
N THR A 39 -34.92 23.28 -1.48
CA THR A 39 -36.03 23.48 -2.45
C THR A 39 -35.94 24.81 -3.16
N LYS A 40 -35.48 25.84 -2.48
CA LYS A 40 -35.25 27.16 -3.07
C LYS A 40 -34.10 27.19 -4.07
N ILE A 41 -33.10 26.35 -3.87
CA ILE A 41 -31.91 26.26 -4.72
C ILE A 41 -32.04 25.13 -5.72
N SER A 42 -32.63 23.99 -5.32
CA SER A 42 -32.81 22.85 -6.23
C SER A 42 -33.78 23.12 -7.38
N THR A 43 -34.78 23.94 -7.14
CA THR A 43 -35.76 24.35 -8.18
C THR A 43 -35.21 25.42 -9.11
N ASN A 44 -34.31 26.26 -8.62
CA ASN A 44 -33.70 27.37 -9.35
C ASN A 44 -32.30 27.64 -8.88
N ILE A 45 -31.45 26.66 -9.04
CA ILE A 45 -30.06 26.71 -8.57
C ILE A 45 -29.37 28.03 -8.93
N LYS A 46 -29.45 28.42 -10.20
CA LYS A 46 -28.78 29.65 -10.66
C LYS A 46 -29.39 30.93 -10.05
N PRO A 47 -30.69 31.15 -10.03
CA PRO A 47 -31.25 32.32 -9.40
C PRO A 47 -31.03 32.36 -7.89
N THR A 48 -31.23 31.23 -7.23
CA THR A 48 -31.01 31.14 -5.77
C THR A 48 -29.55 31.31 -5.41
N LEU A 49 -28.66 30.62 -6.14
CA LEU A 49 -27.22 30.77 -5.97
C LEU A 49 -26.81 32.24 -6.26
N LYS A 50 -27.37 32.86 -7.29
CA LYS A 50 -27.12 34.25 -7.59
C LYS A 50 -27.58 35.17 -6.45
N ASN A 51 -28.75 34.92 -5.86
CA ASN A 51 -29.24 35.69 -4.72
C ASN A 51 -28.36 35.49 -3.47
N GLU A 52 -27.94 34.27 -3.22
CA GLU A 52 -27.03 33.95 -2.13
C GLU A 52 -25.63 34.53 -2.38
N LEU A 53 -25.15 34.45 -3.61
CA LEU A 53 -23.87 35.05 -4.01
C LEU A 53 -23.94 36.59 -4.00
N SER A 54 -25.12 37.17 -4.15
CA SER A 54 -25.33 38.61 -3.95
C SER A 54 -25.35 38.99 -2.48
N ASN A 55 -25.54 38.03 -1.59
CA ASN A 55 -25.36 38.21 -0.17
C ASN A 55 -23.84 38.36 0.09
N LYS A 56 -23.42 39.57 0.38
CA LYS A 56 -22.03 39.97 0.54
C LYS A 56 -21.18 39.01 1.43
N SER A 57 -21.85 38.32 2.36
CA SER A 57 -21.18 37.37 3.24
C SER A 57 -20.66 36.14 2.53
N ILE A 58 -21.43 35.53 1.63
CA ILE A 58 -21.05 34.31 0.92
C ILE A 58 -19.93 34.60 -0.11
N ILE A 59 -20.11 35.65 -0.89
CA ILE A 59 -19.09 36.08 -1.85
C ILE A 59 -17.81 36.50 -1.14
N SER A 60 -17.93 37.24 -0.03
CA SER A 60 -16.77 37.64 0.77
C SER A 60 -16.03 36.45 1.41
N ALA A 61 -16.79 35.46 1.88
CA ALA A 61 -16.21 34.24 2.45
C ALA A 61 -15.50 33.40 1.39
N ILE A 62 -16.15 33.19 0.23
CA ILE A 62 -15.54 32.50 -0.91
C ILE A 62 -14.30 33.25 -1.39
N GLN A 63 -14.36 34.57 -1.49
CA GLN A 63 -13.22 35.39 -1.91
C GLN A 63 -12.09 35.42 -0.86
N LYS A 64 -12.41 35.49 0.43
CA LYS A 64 -11.40 35.46 1.50
C LYS A 64 -10.70 34.12 1.60
N ASN A 65 -11.43 33.04 1.39
CA ASN A 65 -10.82 31.70 1.35
C ASN A 65 -10.07 31.44 0.04
N GLN A 66 -10.15 32.35 -0.92
CA GLN A 66 -9.48 32.26 -2.21
C GLN A 66 -8.25 33.19 -2.34
N GLU A 67 -7.74 33.77 -1.28
CA GLU A 67 -6.36 34.24 -1.29
C GLU A 67 -5.44 33.03 -1.46
N ARG A 68 -5.42 32.54 -2.68
CA ARG A 68 -4.54 31.46 -3.07
C ARG A 68 -3.14 32.00 -3.10
N THR A 69 -2.35 31.57 -2.14
CA THR A 69 -0.91 31.59 -2.27
C THR A 69 -0.51 30.98 -3.61
N ASN A 70 0.60 31.37 -4.18
CA ASN A 70 1.10 30.89 -5.47
C ASN A 70 0.99 29.35 -5.55
N ARG A 71 0.43 28.88 -6.64
CA ARG A 71 0.34 27.45 -6.92
C ARG A 71 1.69 26.98 -7.37
N ASN A 72 2.13 25.84 -6.85
CA ASN A 72 3.44 25.29 -7.17
C ASN A 72 3.37 24.05 -8.09
N GLN A 73 2.18 23.64 -8.48
CA GLN A 73 1.99 22.49 -9.39
C GLN A 73 0.77 22.69 -10.28
N LEU A 74 0.91 22.27 -11.54
CA LEU A 74 -0.16 22.15 -12.50
C LEU A 74 -0.28 20.68 -12.91
N PHE A 75 -1.46 20.09 -12.75
CA PHE A 75 -1.75 18.75 -13.21
C PHE A 75 -2.59 18.80 -14.47
N SER A 76 -2.19 18.05 -15.48
CA SER A 76 -2.99 17.78 -16.67
C SER A 76 -3.00 16.30 -16.97
N PHE A 77 -4.04 15.81 -17.64
CA PHE A 77 -4.13 14.41 -18.02
C PHE A 77 -4.75 14.22 -19.40
N LEU A 78 -4.39 13.11 -20.02
CA LEU A 78 -4.98 12.65 -21.26
C LEU A 78 -5.74 11.34 -21.02
N THR A 79 -6.88 11.18 -21.66
CA THR A 79 -7.57 9.89 -21.72
C THR A 79 -6.88 8.96 -22.72
N ALA A 80 -7.17 7.68 -22.63
CA ALA A 80 -6.66 6.66 -23.55
C ALA A 80 -7.00 7.00 -25.00
N LYS A 81 -8.25 7.44 -25.26
CA LYS A 81 -8.69 7.89 -26.59
C LYS A 81 -7.87 9.06 -27.11
N ARG A 82 -7.67 10.10 -26.30
CA ARG A 82 -6.92 11.30 -26.72
C ARG A 82 -5.45 10.99 -26.94
N SER A 83 -4.85 10.18 -26.07
CA SER A 83 -3.47 9.72 -26.26
C SER A 83 -3.30 8.89 -27.53
N SER A 84 -4.27 8.05 -27.85
CA SER A 84 -4.28 7.24 -29.08
C SER A 84 -4.43 8.10 -30.33
N VAL A 85 -5.37 9.06 -30.32
CA VAL A 85 -5.58 9.99 -31.45
C VAL A 85 -4.36 10.87 -31.68
N ALA A 86 -3.69 11.30 -30.61
CA ALA A 86 -2.46 12.10 -30.70
C ALA A 86 -1.23 11.30 -31.15
N GLY A 87 -1.37 9.98 -31.31
CA GLY A 87 -0.25 9.11 -31.70
C GLY A 87 0.83 8.98 -30.62
N ILE A 88 0.50 9.26 -29.35
CA ILE A 88 1.43 9.14 -28.23
C ILE A 88 1.67 7.66 -27.96
N ALA A 89 2.68 7.10 -28.60
CA ALA A 89 3.17 5.76 -28.33
C ALA A 89 4.26 5.81 -27.25
N LEU A 90 4.28 4.80 -26.38
CA LEU A 90 5.45 4.52 -25.56
C LEU A 90 6.41 3.72 -26.41
N ASP A 91 7.30 4.40 -27.08
CA ASP A 91 8.37 3.78 -27.83
C ASP A 91 9.62 3.70 -26.96
N ASN A 92 9.99 2.48 -26.63
CA ASN A 92 11.25 2.21 -25.96
C ASN A 92 12.36 2.25 -27.02
N LYS A 93 12.85 3.42 -27.35
CA LYS A 93 13.90 3.64 -28.36
C LYS A 93 15.28 3.07 -27.98
N LEU A 94 15.34 2.15 -27.02
CA LEU A 94 16.59 1.50 -26.65
C LEU A 94 16.99 0.44 -27.68
N ASN A 95 17.31 0.91 -28.89
CA ASN A 95 17.86 0.09 -29.97
C ASN A 95 19.29 -0.43 -29.70
N TYR A 96 19.81 -0.23 -28.50
CA TYR A 96 21.22 -0.50 -28.18
C TYR A 96 21.46 -1.71 -27.28
N PHE A 97 20.41 -2.44 -26.87
CA PHE A 97 20.60 -3.57 -25.97
C PHE A 97 20.86 -4.87 -26.71
N SER A 98 22.00 -5.50 -26.38
CA SER A 98 22.20 -6.91 -26.66
C SER A 98 21.20 -7.75 -25.85
N SER A 99 20.95 -9.00 -26.32
CA SER A 99 20.10 -9.97 -25.64
C SER A 99 20.45 -10.19 -24.16
N ASP A 100 21.68 -9.88 -23.75
CA ASP A 100 22.19 -10.07 -22.39
C ASP A 100 21.54 -9.14 -21.35
N TYR A 101 20.89 -8.08 -21.79
CA TYR A 101 20.18 -7.12 -20.92
C TYR A 101 18.67 -7.33 -20.86
N LEU A 102 18.18 -8.34 -21.57
CA LEU A 102 16.77 -8.70 -21.52
C LEU A 102 16.49 -9.60 -20.29
N ILE A 103 15.44 -9.27 -19.56
CA ILE A 103 14.95 -10.18 -18.52
C ILE A 103 14.18 -11.30 -19.22
N ASN A 104 14.62 -12.54 -19.05
CA ASN A 104 13.95 -13.71 -19.60
C ASN A 104 13.65 -13.60 -21.12
N ASN A 105 14.53 -12.96 -21.90
CA ASN A 105 14.37 -12.71 -23.34
C ASN A 105 13.12 -11.86 -23.71
N LYS A 106 12.55 -11.13 -22.76
CA LYS A 106 11.41 -10.25 -23.04
C LYS A 106 11.90 -8.93 -23.65
N SER A 107 11.26 -8.54 -24.73
CA SER A 107 11.50 -7.25 -25.38
C SER A 107 11.07 -6.08 -24.48
N PRO A 108 11.67 -4.89 -24.68
CA PRO A 108 11.18 -3.68 -24.04
C PRO A 108 9.68 -3.49 -24.27
N LEU A 109 9.01 -2.88 -23.30
CA LEU A 109 7.59 -2.60 -23.39
C LEU A 109 7.34 -1.57 -24.48
N LEU A 110 6.61 -1.97 -25.51
CA LEU A 110 6.12 -1.10 -26.58
C LEU A 110 4.59 -1.04 -26.48
N ILE A 111 4.06 0.12 -26.14
CA ILE A 111 2.62 0.34 -26.14
C ILE A 111 2.28 1.21 -27.36
N LYS A 112 1.77 0.59 -28.41
CA LYS A 112 1.28 1.28 -29.60
C LYS A 112 -0.15 1.77 -29.41
N ASP A 113 -0.99 0.93 -28.83
CA ASP A 113 -2.40 1.22 -28.63
C ASP A 113 -2.70 1.51 -27.18
N ARG A 114 -3.31 2.66 -26.92
CA ARG A 114 -3.69 3.12 -25.57
C ARG A 114 -5.08 2.63 -25.17
N VAL A 115 -5.86 2.13 -26.11
CA VAL A 115 -7.21 1.61 -25.93
C VAL A 115 -7.21 0.11 -26.15
N SER A 116 -7.80 -0.65 -25.23
CA SER A 116 -8.03 -2.11 -25.32
C SER A 116 -9.31 -2.46 -24.58
N ASP A 117 -9.59 -3.77 -24.48
CA ASP A 117 -10.74 -4.25 -23.71
C ASP A 117 -10.64 -3.92 -22.23
N GLU A 118 -9.47 -3.87 -21.65
CA GLU A 118 -9.21 -3.46 -20.26
C GLU A 118 -9.03 -1.94 -20.13
N LYS A 119 -8.44 -1.29 -21.15
CA LYS A 119 -8.08 0.13 -21.17
C LYS A 119 -9.11 0.92 -21.97
N LYS A 120 -10.22 1.27 -21.34
CA LYS A 120 -11.35 1.96 -22.01
C LYS A 120 -10.97 3.37 -22.45
N GLU A 121 -11.62 3.87 -23.48
CA GLU A 121 -11.37 5.19 -24.09
C GLU A 121 -11.34 6.35 -23.09
N HIS A 122 -12.17 6.28 -22.06
CA HIS A 122 -12.30 7.32 -21.03
C HIS A 122 -11.34 7.18 -19.85
N HIS A 123 -10.57 6.08 -19.77
CA HIS A 123 -9.58 5.91 -18.71
C HIS A 123 -8.44 6.93 -18.89
N ILE A 124 -7.90 7.40 -17.76
CA ILE A 124 -6.69 8.22 -17.76
C ILE A 124 -5.53 7.36 -18.24
N SER A 125 -4.81 7.84 -19.22
CA SER A 125 -3.66 7.16 -19.85
C SER A 125 -2.33 7.84 -19.55
N GLU A 126 -2.36 9.15 -19.31
CA GLU A 126 -1.17 9.93 -19.00
C GLU A 126 -1.51 11.06 -18.03
N ILE A 127 -0.61 11.32 -17.10
CA ILE A 127 -0.68 12.46 -16.18
C ILE A 127 0.62 13.24 -16.33
N THR A 128 0.51 14.54 -16.60
CA THR A 128 1.65 15.46 -16.63
C THR A 128 1.57 16.40 -15.44
N VAL A 129 2.67 16.52 -14.71
CA VAL A 129 2.82 17.45 -13.59
C VAL A 129 3.85 18.51 -13.95
N LEU A 130 3.43 19.76 -14.05
CA LEU A 130 4.30 20.91 -14.20
C LEU A 130 4.55 21.54 -12.83
N LYS A 131 5.82 21.68 -12.45
CA LYS A 131 6.23 22.31 -11.19
C LYS A 131 6.55 23.81 -11.37
N GLU A 132 6.73 24.51 -10.26
CA GLU A 132 7.09 25.94 -10.23
C GLU A 132 8.37 26.27 -11.01
N ASP A 133 9.34 25.36 -10.98
CA ASP A 133 10.63 25.49 -11.69
C ASP A 133 10.51 25.24 -13.20
N GLY A 134 9.30 24.97 -13.70
CA GLY A 134 9.03 24.68 -15.10
C GLY A 134 9.35 23.24 -15.52
N ASN A 135 9.85 22.41 -14.62
CA ASN A 135 10.10 21.00 -14.93
C ASN A 135 8.79 20.24 -15.07
N ARG A 136 8.73 19.37 -16.08
CA ARG A 136 7.56 18.53 -16.38
C ARG A 136 7.84 17.07 -16.08
N TYR A 137 6.98 16.47 -15.26
CA TYR A 137 7.00 15.05 -14.92
C TYR A 137 5.87 14.36 -15.68
N ILE A 138 6.21 13.43 -16.57
CA ILE A 138 5.25 12.72 -17.41
C ILE A 138 5.08 11.31 -16.88
N TYR A 139 3.91 11.01 -16.34
CA TYR A 139 3.51 9.69 -15.90
C TYR A 139 2.69 9.05 -17.02
N GLY A 140 3.38 8.57 -18.05
CA GLY A 140 2.78 8.15 -19.31
C GLY A 140 2.47 6.66 -19.43
N LEU A 141 2.76 5.85 -18.41
CA LEU A 141 2.51 4.40 -18.42
C LEU A 141 1.55 4.01 -17.29
N PRO A 142 0.25 3.85 -17.57
CA PRO A 142 -0.70 3.30 -16.62
C PRO A 142 -0.50 1.80 -16.48
N ILE A 143 -0.52 1.30 -15.23
CA ILE A 143 -0.41 -0.11 -14.86
C ILE A 143 -1.75 -0.57 -14.30
N TYR A 144 -2.29 -1.66 -14.85
CA TYR A 144 -3.65 -2.10 -14.59
C TYR A 144 -3.74 -3.26 -13.61
N ASN A 145 -4.76 -3.19 -12.78
CA ASN A 145 -5.43 -4.36 -12.22
C ASN A 145 -6.48 -4.81 -13.24
N ASN A 146 -6.26 -5.94 -13.87
CA ASN A 146 -7.17 -6.47 -14.89
C ASN A 146 -8.38 -7.17 -14.24
N VAL A 147 -8.14 -7.81 -13.10
CA VAL A 147 -9.16 -8.47 -12.30
C VAL A 147 -8.93 -8.13 -10.83
N GLU A 148 -10.01 -7.77 -10.14
CA GLU A 148 -10.03 -7.73 -8.67
C GLU A 148 -11.41 -8.17 -8.20
N THR A 149 -11.44 -9.23 -7.41
CA THR A 149 -12.67 -9.82 -6.90
C THR A 149 -12.54 -10.05 -5.41
N GLU A 150 -13.45 -9.47 -4.65
CA GLU A 150 -13.61 -9.70 -3.22
C GLU A 150 -14.79 -10.63 -3.00
N VAL A 151 -14.60 -11.67 -2.20
CA VAL A 151 -15.63 -12.68 -1.93
C VAL A 151 -15.77 -12.87 -0.44
N VAL A 152 -17.01 -12.85 0.04
CA VAL A 152 -17.40 -13.11 1.43
C VAL A 152 -18.53 -14.13 1.44
N PHE A 153 -18.44 -15.12 2.31
CA PHE A 153 -19.41 -16.21 2.38
C PHE A 153 -19.50 -16.83 3.78
N ASN A 154 -20.66 -17.40 4.11
CA ASN A 154 -20.80 -18.16 5.35
C ASN A 154 -19.98 -19.45 5.30
N VAL A 155 -19.38 -19.81 6.46
CA VAL A 155 -18.63 -21.05 6.66
C VAL A 155 -19.30 -21.92 7.70
N SER A 156 -18.91 -23.20 7.80
CA SER A 156 -19.44 -24.10 8.84
C SER A 156 -18.91 -23.73 10.23
N LYS A 157 -19.60 -24.22 11.28
CA LYS A 157 -19.17 -24.02 12.69
C LYS A 157 -17.79 -24.61 13.00
N ASN A 158 -17.33 -25.60 12.24
CA ASN A 158 -16.06 -26.26 12.46
C ASN A 158 -14.95 -25.49 11.73
N ILE A 159 -14.18 -24.73 12.50
CA ILE A 159 -13.02 -23.98 12.02
C ILE A 159 -11.82 -24.91 12.10
N THR A 160 -11.18 -25.16 10.98
CA THR A 160 -10.08 -26.11 10.89
C THR A 160 -8.77 -25.54 11.46
N TYR A 161 -8.59 -24.23 11.40
CA TYR A 161 -7.36 -23.55 11.84
C TYR A 161 -7.64 -22.22 12.56
N PRO A 162 -8.32 -22.25 13.71
CA PRO A 162 -8.68 -21.01 14.43
C PRO A 162 -7.45 -20.20 14.85
N SER A 163 -6.37 -20.88 15.26
CA SER A 163 -5.11 -20.24 15.65
C SER A 163 -4.43 -19.48 14.51
N LEU A 164 -4.64 -19.90 13.25
CA LEU A 164 -4.06 -19.26 12.07
C LEU A 164 -4.99 -18.21 11.45
N GLY A 165 -6.22 -18.06 11.93
CA GLY A 165 -7.20 -17.18 11.34
C GLY A 165 -7.66 -17.63 9.95
N LEU A 166 -7.62 -18.93 9.67
CA LEU A 166 -7.98 -19.51 8.40
C LEU A 166 -9.09 -20.56 8.54
N VAL A 167 -9.92 -20.63 7.52
CA VAL A 167 -10.98 -21.62 7.39
C VAL A 167 -10.87 -22.32 6.03
N ASP A 168 -11.14 -23.63 6.04
CA ASP A 168 -11.28 -24.42 4.81
C ASP A 168 -12.62 -24.13 4.16
N TYR A 169 -12.61 -24.05 2.84
CA TYR A 169 -13.83 -23.91 2.03
C TYR A 169 -13.67 -24.64 0.70
N ASP A 170 -14.78 -24.93 0.08
CA ASP A 170 -14.84 -25.45 -1.29
C ASP A 170 -15.51 -24.44 -2.24
N ALA A 171 -15.45 -24.73 -3.55
CA ALA A 171 -16.01 -23.85 -4.56
C ALA A 171 -17.53 -23.65 -4.42
N THR A 172 -18.24 -24.57 -3.75
CA THR A 172 -19.68 -24.46 -3.49
C THR A 172 -19.95 -23.43 -2.41
N ASP A 173 -19.08 -23.38 -1.39
CA ASP A 173 -19.18 -22.42 -0.29
C ASP A 173 -19.02 -20.98 -0.79
N ALA A 174 -18.03 -20.76 -1.64
CA ALA A 174 -17.77 -19.46 -2.28
C ALA A 174 -18.62 -19.24 -3.55
N SER A 175 -19.90 -19.58 -3.49
CA SER A 175 -20.83 -19.42 -4.62
C SER A 175 -22.27 -19.18 -4.14
N THR A 176 -23.16 -18.87 -5.09
CA THR A 176 -24.61 -18.77 -4.85
C THR A 176 -25.26 -20.06 -4.35
N ASN A 177 -24.54 -21.18 -4.43
CA ASN A 177 -24.99 -22.49 -3.94
C ASN A 177 -24.59 -22.75 -2.49
N ASN A 178 -24.07 -21.76 -1.76
CA ASN A 178 -23.70 -21.90 -0.36
C ASN A 178 -24.89 -22.36 0.48
N LYS A 179 -24.67 -23.40 1.28
CA LYS A 179 -25.68 -23.96 2.21
C LYS A 179 -25.26 -23.83 3.67
N LYS A 180 -24.13 -23.20 3.95
CA LYS A 180 -23.56 -23.06 5.30
C LYS A 180 -24.08 -21.82 6.03
N GLY A 181 -24.08 -21.87 7.34
CA GLY A 181 -24.61 -20.81 8.20
C GLY A 181 -26.14 -20.68 8.16
N CYS A 182 -26.68 -19.77 8.94
CA CYS A 182 -28.12 -19.52 8.99
C CYS A 182 -28.62 -18.79 7.74
N SER A 183 -27.86 -17.80 7.30
CA SER A 183 -28.23 -16.92 6.17
C SER A 183 -27.83 -17.47 4.82
N LYS A 184 -26.97 -18.50 4.76
CA LYS A 184 -26.39 -19.03 3.53
C LYS A 184 -25.77 -17.91 2.68
N PHE A 185 -25.14 -16.95 3.35
CA PHE A 185 -24.67 -15.72 2.74
C PHE A 185 -23.53 -15.97 1.77
N TYR A 186 -23.62 -15.33 0.63
CA TYR A 186 -22.56 -15.22 -0.36
C TYR A 186 -22.61 -13.82 -0.99
N SER A 187 -21.48 -13.16 -1.05
CA SER A 187 -21.31 -11.89 -1.74
C SER A 187 -20.02 -11.92 -2.55
N SER A 188 -20.08 -11.42 -3.77
CA SER A 188 -18.91 -11.25 -4.61
C SER A 188 -18.96 -9.88 -5.25
N THR A 189 -17.92 -9.09 -5.02
CA THR A 189 -17.74 -7.79 -5.64
C THR A 189 -16.58 -7.87 -6.63
N LYS A 190 -16.88 -7.70 -7.91
CA LYS A 190 -15.88 -7.66 -8.97
C LYS A 190 -15.70 -6.23 -9.45
N LYS A 191 -14.49 -5.69 -9.34
CA LYS A 191 -14.13 -4.40 -9.89
C LYS A 191 -13.82 -4.50 -11.37
N PRO A 192 -14.24 -3.54 -12.20
CA PRO A 192 -13.79 -3.46 -13.58
C PRO A 192 -12.28 -3.20 -13.64
N PRO A 193 -11.60 -3.47 -14.76
CA PRO A 193 -10.20 -3.12 -14.95
C PRO A 193 -9.95 -1.63 -14.68
N PHE A 194 -8.88 -1.34 -13.92
CA PHE A 194 -8.51 0.04 -13.58
C PHE A 194 -7.00 0.21 -13.46
N ALA A 195 -6.50 1.40 -13.79
CA ALA A 195 -5.11 1.74 -13.55
C ALA A 195 -4.89 1.97 -12.05
N HIS A 196 -4.05 1.14 -11.42
CA HIS A 196 -3.69 1.28 -10.01
C HIS A 196 -2.44 2.15 -9.78
N SER A 197 -1.65 2.38 -10.83
CA SER A 197 -0.44 3.20 -10.78
C SER A 197 -0.16 3.82 -12.14
N PHE A 198 0.56 4.93 -12.14
CA PHE A 198 1.08 5.58 -13.33
C PHE A 198 2.60 5.71 -13.18
N MET A 199 3.36 5.08 -14.07
CA MET A 199 4.81 5.11 -14.03
C MET A 199 5.35 6.37 -14.71
N LEU A 200 6.38 6.97 -14.09
CA LEU A 200 7.09 8.12 -14.65
C LEU A 200 7.85 7.68 -15.90
N THR A 201 7.51 8.24 -17.05
CA THR A 201 8.15 7.92 -18.35
C THR A 201 9.15 8.95 -18.81
N ALA A 202 8.94 10.22 -18.43
CA ALA A 202 9.88 11.27 -18.75
C ALA A 202 9.92 12.38 -17.68
N LEU A 203 11.11 12.97 -17.51
CA LEU A 203 11.32 14.22 -16.81
C LEU A 203 11.95 15.20 -17.78
N LEU A 204 11.26 16.30 -18.05
CA LEU A 204 11.67 17.31 -19.01
C LEU A 204 12.01 18.60 -18.28
N SER A 205 13.13 19.23 -18.65
CA SER A 205 13.49 20.56 -18.14
C SER A 205 12.54 21.64 -18.65
N SER A 206 12.59 22.81 -18.02
CA SER A 206 11.75 23.96 -18.39
C SER A 206 12.00 24.47 -19.81
N ASP A 207 13.23 24.31 -20.30
CA ASP A 207 13.70 24.71 -21.64
C ASP A 207 13.59 23.60 -22.70
N TYR A 208 12.99 22.45 -22.32
CA TYR A 208 12.84 21.35 -23.28
C TYR A 208 11.87 21.71 -24.41
N GLN A 209 12.33 21.47 -25.65
CA GLN A 209 11.56 21.61 -26.88
C GLN A 209 11.83 20.41 -27.77
N ASP A 210 10.78 19.69 -28.13
CA ASP A 210 10.79 18.66 -29.15
C ASP A 210 10.81 19.35 -30.52
N LYS A 211 11.91 19.18 -31.28
CA LYS A 211 12.11 19.84 -32.58
C LYS A 211 11.47 19.11 -33.72
N THR A 212 11.40 17.81 -33.65
CA THR A 212 10.98 16.96 -34.76
C THR A 212 9.59 16.41 -34.59
N GLY A 213 9.00 16.55 -33.40
CA GLY A 213 7.68 16.03 -33.05
C GLY A 213 7.66 14.50 -32.89
N ASP A 214 8.83 13.89 -32.68
CA ASP A 214 9.01 12.44 -32.58
C ASP A 214 9.11 11.96 -31.11
N GLY A 215 8.84 12.86 -30.15
CA GLY A 215 8.98 12.65 -28.73
C GLY A 215 10.39 12.96 -28.23
N VAL A 216 10.77 12.42 -27.07
CA VAL A 216 12.07 12.72 -26.48
C VAL A 216 13.18 12.04 -27.25
N SER A 217 14.06 12.83 -27.85
CA SER A 217 15.15 12.38 -28.72
C SER A 217 16.46 13.15 -28.48
N ASP A 218 17.55 12.75 -29.15
CA ASP A 218 18.89 13.35 -28.96
C ASP A 218 19.01 14.74 -29.61
N ASP A 219 18.18 15.07 -30.59
CA ASP A 219 18.19 16.34 -31.33
C ASP A 219 17.36 17.46 -30.68
N ASP A 220 16.64 17.14 -29.60
CA ASP A 220 15.82 18.10 -28.85
C ASP A 220 16.65 19.12 -28.09
N ILE A 221 16.07 20.29 -27.86
CA ILE A 221 16.65 21.33 -27.01
C ILE A 221 16.31 21.01 -25.55
N GLY A 222 17.15 21.48 -24.61
CA GLY A 222 16.97 21.29 -23.19
C GLY A 222 17.42 19.92 -22.70
N THR A 223 16.99 19.56 -21.49
CA THR A 223 17.35 18.29 -20.84
C THR A 223 16.11 17.40 -20.71
N ALA A 224 16.29 16.14 -21.05
CA ALA A 224 15.28 15.11 -20.84
C ALA A 224 15.89 13.88 -20.16
N ILE A 225 15.11 13.24 -19.29
CA ILE A 225 15.43 11.95 -18.69
C ILE A 225 14.28 11.00 -19.02
N ASN A 226 14.58 9.91 -19.71
CA ASN A 226 13.62 8.88 -20.06
C ASN A 226 13.69 7.71 -19.07
N PHE A 227 12.54 7.21 -18.69
CA PHE A 227 12.37 6.02 -17.86
C PHE A 227 11.73 4.93 -18.72
N ASN A 228 12.50 3.89 -18.99
CA ASN A 228 12.07 2.79 -19.84
C ASN A 228 11.71 1.60 -18.99
N TYR A 229 10.65 0.91 -19.35
CA TYR A 229 10.06 -0.17 -18.59
C TYR A 229 10.00 -1.47 -19.38
N LEU A 230 9.85 -2.54 -18.66
CA LEU A 230 9.72 -3.89 -19.17
C LEU A 230 8.51 -4.53 -18.49
N MET A 231 7.63 -5.13 -19.29
CA MET A 231 6.53 -5.96 -18.82
C MET A 231 7.08 -7.32 -18.41
N ALA A 232 7.13 -7.59 -17.12
CA ALA A 232 7.56 -8.88 -16.60
C ALA A 232 6.42 -9.91 -16.65
N ASP A 233 5.21 -9.48 -16.34
CA ASP A 233 4.01 -10.29 -16.38
C ASP A 233 2.80 -9.39 -16.68
N ASP A 234 1.95 -9.79 -17.60
CA ASP A 234 0.74 -9.04 -17.98
C ASP A 234 -0.48 -9.44 -17.15
N SER A 235 -0.40 -10.53 -16.40
CA SER A 235 -1.50 -11.06 -15.60
C SER A 235 -1.01 -11.82 -14.36
N TYR A 236 -0.11 -11.18 -13.59
CA TYR A 236 0.36 -11.75 -12.32
C TYR A 236 -0.80 -11.93 -11.35
N LYS A 237 -1.00 -13.16 -10.91
CA LYS A 237 -2.11 -13.55 -10.04
C LYS A 237 -1.73 -13.44 -8.58
N TRP A 238 -2.54 -12.72 -7.81
CA TRP A 238 -2.34 -12.56 -6.39
C TRP A 238 -3.62 -12.87 -5.61
N ARG A 239 -3.47 -13.29 -4.37
CA ARG A 239 -4.59 -13.62 -3.49
C ARG A 239 -4.23 -13.43 -2.02
N ALA A 240 -5.21 -13.03 -1.24
CA ALA A 240 -5.12 -12.99 0.20
C ALA A 240 -6.37 -13.67 0.82
N PRO A 241 -6.20 -14.77 1.57
CA PRO A 241 -4.95 -15.47 1.88
C PRO A 241 -4.41 -16.27 0.68
N TYR A 242 -3.10 -16.51 0.65
CA TYR A 242 -2.39 -17.15 -0.47
C TYR A 242 -2.73 -18.64 -0.64
N LEU A 243 -3.00 -19.32 0.47
CA LEU A 243 -3.11 -20.78 0.53
C LEU A 243 -4.30 -21.33 -0.26
N GLU A 244 -4.09 -22.50 -0.85
CA GLU A 244 -5.10 -23.23 -1.63
C GLU A 244 -6.27 -23.63 -0.73
N ASP A 245 -7.50 -23.39 -1.21
CA ASP A 245 -8.76 -23.70 -0.54
C ASP A 245 -8.90 -23.15 0.90
N LYS A 246 -8.15 -22.07 1.21
CA LYS A 246 -8.26 -21.37 2.47
C LYS A 246 -8.83 -19.97 2.28
N ALA A 247 -9.65 -19.55 3.24
CA ALA A 247 -10.15 -18.18 3.35
C ALA A 247 -9.75 -17.59 4.71
N ASN A 248 -9.68 -16.27 4.82
CA ASN A 248 -9.58 -15.63 6.12
C ASN A 248 -10.85 -15.90 6.89
N PHE A 249 -10.69 -16.31 8.13
CA PHE A 249 -11.80 -16.52 9.04
C PHE A 249 -12.19 -15.21 9.70
N GLN A 250 -13.45 -14.86 9.59
CA GLN A 250 -14.05 -13.72 10.28
C GLN A 250 -15.10 -14.24 11.23
N GLU A 251 -14.82 -14.10 12.50
CA GLU A 251 -15.80 -14.40 13.56
C GLU A 251 -16.98 -13.43 13.42
N GLY A 252 -18.19 -13.98 13.45
CA GLY A 252 -19.39 -13.17 13.62
C GLY A 252 -19.34 -12.47 14.98
N LEU A 253 -20.03 -11.37 15.12
CA LEU A 253 -20.24 -10.71 16.41
C LEU A 253 -20.76 -11.76 17.39
N ASN A 254 -20.11 -11.95 18.49
CA ASN A 254 -20.24 -12.90 19.61
C ASN A 254 -21.65 -13.51 19.92
N SER A 255 -22.68 -13.14 19.17
CA SER A 255 -24.05 -13.57 19.36
C SER A 255 -24.38 -14.95 18.77
N SER A 256 -23.69 -15.37 17.73
CA SER A 256 -23.92 -16.67 17.09
C SER A 256 -22.76 -17.12 16.19
N THR A 257 -22.24 -18.33 16.46
CA THR A 257 -21.26 -19.00 15.59
C THR A 257 -21.86 -19.39 14.21
N ASN A 258 -23.15 -19.24 14.01
CA ASN A 258 -23.81 -19.48 12.72
C ASN A 258 -23.58 -18.34 11.72
N ASP A 259 -23.07 -17.18 12.18
CA ASP A 259 -22.74 -16.02 11.34
C ASP A 259 -21.26 -15.96 10.97
N ASN A 260 -20.49 -17.01 11.27
CA ASN A 260 -19.09 -17.10 10.90
C ASN A 260 -18.93 -17.02 9.38
N GLN A 261 -17.99 -16.20 8.94
CA GLN A 261 -17.74 -15.94 7.53
C GLN A 261 -16.29 -16.26 7.16
N GLY A 262 -16.10 -16.65 5.91
CA GLY A 262 -14.83 -16.69 5.24
C GLY A 262 -14.77 -15.58 4.20
N ASN A 263 -13.58 -15.00 4.00
CA ASN A 263 -13.38 -14.05 2.93
C ASN A 263 -12.02 -14.22 2.25
N TYR A 264 -11.97 -13.84 0.98
CA TYR A 264 -10.72 -13.69 0.26
C TYR A 264 -10.83 -12.60 -0.80
N ILE A 265 -9.65 -12.08 -1.17
CA ILE A 265 -9.50 -11.18 -2.32
C ILE A 265 -8.59 -11.87 -3.32
N TYR A 266 -9.01 -11.88 -4.58
CA TYR A 266 -8.23 -12.38 -5.72
C TYR A 266 -8.08 -11.29 -6.76
N GLY A 267 -6.90 -11.20 -7.36
CA GLY A 267 -6.68 -10.25 -8.46
C GLY A 267 -5.62 -10.69 -9.44
N GLU A 268 -5.66 -10.06 -10.61
CA GLU A 268 -4.68 -10.20 -11.69
C GLU A 268 -4.21 -8.81 -12.08
N LYS A 269 -2.89 -8.60 -12.10
CA LYS A 269 -2.31 -7.30 -12.37
C LYS A 269 -1.09 -7.34 -13.26
N GLU A 270 -0.89 -6.28 -14.01
CA GLU A 270 0.35 -6.07 -14.75
C GLU A 270 1.54 -5.89 -13.78
N LEU A 271 2.66 -6.58 -14.03
CA LEU A 271 3.93 -6.36 -13.35
C LEU A 271 4.93 -5.72 -14.30
N VAL A 272 5.35 -4.53 -13.96
CA VAL A 272 6.27 -3.73 -14.75
C VAL A 272 7.48 -3.36 -13.91
N TYR A 273 8.67 -3.47 -14.49
CA TYR A 273 9.93 -3.08 -13.87
C TYR A 273 10.65 -2.05 -14.70
N ILE A 274 11.34 -1.12 -14.05
CA ILE A 274 12.20 -0.17 -14.74
C ILE A 274 13.36 -0.94 -15.38
N GLN A 275 13.56 -0.76 -16.68
CA GLN A 275 14.65 -1.39 -17.42
C GLN A 275 15.88 -0.48 -17.47
N SER A 276 15.64 0.79 -17.74
CA SER A 276 16.71 1.78 -17.80
C SER A 276 16.21 3.20 -17.53
N ILE A 277 17.14 4.03 -17.09
CA ILE A 277 16.97 5.49 -17.01
C ILE A 277 18.02 6.09 -17.94
N GLN A 278 17.57 6.89 -18.89
CA GLN A 278 18.42 7.46 -19.93
C GLN A 278 18.37 8.98 -19.91
N SER A 279 19.54 9.59 -19.87
CA SER A 279 19.75 11.01 -20.13
C SER A 279 20.49 11.20 -21.46
N LYS A 280 20.72 12.44 -21.91
CA LYS A 280 21.50 12.73 -23.12
C LYS A 280 22.94 12.19 -23.08
N THR A 281 23.51 11.98 -21.90
CA THR A 281 24.93 11.61 -21.75
C THR A 281 25.14 10.22 -21.17
N HIS A 282 24.23 9.73 -20.34
CA HIS A 282 24.38 8.50 -19.59
C HIS A 282 23.10 7.66 -19.60
N THR A 283 23.30 6.36 -19.48
CA THR A 283 22.20 5.40 -19.30
C THR A 283 22.51 4.46 -18.12
N ALA A 284 21.59 4.38 -17.19
CA ALA A 284 21.60 3.41 -16.11
C ALA A 284 20.71 2.21 -16.49
N ILE A 285 21.26 1.01 -16.39
CA ILE A 285 20.58 -0.25 -16.74
C ILE A 285 20.32 -1.07 -15.49
N PHE A 286 19.09 -1.55 -15.33
CA PHE A 286 18.62 -2.32 -14.18
C PHE A 286 18.59 -3.81 -14.51
N LYS A 287 19.26 -4.61 -13.70
CA LYS A 287 19.27 -6.07 -13.83
C LYS A 287 18.49 -6.70 -12.70
N TYR A 288 17.61 -7.63 -13.04
CA TYR A 288 16.74 -8.33 -12.13
C TYR A 288 17.03 -9.82 -12.05
N GLY A 289 16.56 -10.45 -10.99
CA GLY A 289 16.55 -11.87 -10.77
C GLY A 289 15.26 -12.31 -10.07
N GLU A 290 14.97 -13.58 -10.10
CA GLU A 290 13.75 -14.14 -9.53
C GLU A 290 13.70 -13.99 -7.99
N ARG A 291 12.52 -13.70 -7.45
CA ARG A 291 12.20 -13.71 -6.01
C ARG A 291 11.56 -15.02 -5.62
N ILE A 292 12.06 -15.64 -4.57
CA ILE A 292 11.46 -16.87 -4.03
C ILE A 292 10.25 -16.59 -3.12
N ASP A 293 10.12 -15.37 -2.61
CA ASP A 293 9.08 -14.92 -1.66
C ASP A 293 7.98 -14.05 -2.29
N GLY A 294 7.89 -14.08 -3.60
CA GLY A 294 6.89 -13.32 -4.38
C GLY A 294 6.23 -14.18 -5.43
N VAL A 295 5.88 -15.43 -5.10
CA VAL A 295 5.27 -16.37 -6.03
C VAL A 295 3.79 -16.03 -6.21
N GLU A 296 3.31 -16.07 -7.45
CA GLU A 296 1.90 -15.90 -7.78
C GLU A 296 1.03 -17.06 -7.25
N VAL A 297 -0.30 -16.88 -7.26
CA VAL A 297 -1.25 -17.97 -7.02
C VAL A 297 -1.67 -18.63 -8.34
N LYS A 298 -2.13 -19.89 -8.29
CA LYS A 298 -2.68 -20.58 -9.46
C LYS A 298 -3.93 -19.88 -10.02
N GLY A 299 -4.80 -19.39 -9.13
CA GLY A 299 -6.06 -18.78 -9.47
C GLY A 299 -6.85 -18.37 -8.22
N SER A 300 -8.15 -18.15 -8.39
CA SER A 300 -9.04 -17.65 -7.33
C SER A 300 -9.14 -18.55 -6.09
N GLN A 301 -8.83 -19.83 -6.22
CA GLN A 301 -8.80 -20.76 -5.09
C GLN A 301 -7.46 -20.77 -4.34
N GLY A 302 -6.48 -19.97 -4.78
CA GLY A 302 -5.16 -19.91 -4.16
C GLY A 302 -4.20 -21.01 -4.64
N GLY A 303 -3.19 -21.30 -3.83
CA GLY A 303 -2.15 -22.28 -4.15
C GLY A 303 -1.01 -21.69 -4.98
N GLU A 304 0.14 -22.39 -5.00
CA GLU A 304 1.36 -21.92 -5.67
C GLU A 304 1.23 -21.91 -7.19
N GLY A 305 1.44 -20.73 -7.80
CA GLY A 305 1.53 -20.55 -9.25
C GLY A 305 2.93 -20.77 -9.81
N LYS A 306 3.13 -20.41 -11.06
CA LYS A 306 4.39 -20.64 -11.80
C LYS A 306 5.30 -19.41 -11.81
N SER A 307 4.71 -18.22 -11.99
CA SER A 307 5.44 -16.96 -12.06
C SER A 307 5.84 -16.44 -10.68
N SER A 308 6.86 -15.61 -10.63
CA SER A 308 7.22 -14.89 -9.41
C SER A 308 7.63 -13.46 -9.74
N MET A 309 7.53 -12.59 -8.74
CA MET A 309 8.10 -11.25 -8.81
C MET A 309 9.61 -11.32 -8.98
N ASN A 310 10.22 -10.22 -9.41
CA ASN A 310 11.66 -10.07 -9.53
C ASN A 310 12.23 -9.19 -8.41
N LYS A 311 13.52 -9.38 -8.11
CA LYS A 311 14.34 -8.54 -7.25
C LYS A 311 15.42 -7.84 -8.06
N LEU A 312 15.74 -6.61 -7.69
CA LEU A 312 16.82 -5.86 -8.31
C LEU A 312 18.19 -6.44 -7.90
N ILE A 313 18.98 -6.89 -8.87
CA ILE A 313 20.32 -7.44 -8.63
C ILE A 313 21.38 -6.35 -8.71
N SER A 314 21.29 -5.50 -9.73
CA SER A 314 22.28 -4.44 -9.95
C SER A 314 21.73 -3.31 -10.80
N ILE A 315 22.37 -2.14 -10.65
CA ILE A 315 22.19 -0.98 -11.54
C ILE A 315 23.56 -0.67 -12.12
N THR A 316 23.65 -0.60 -13.46
CA THR A 316 24.92 -0.35 -14.15
C THR A 316 24.83 0.94 -14.95
N LEU A 317 25.72 1.88 -14.68
CA LEU A 317 25.80 3.17 -15.35
C LEU A 317 26.82 3.14 -16.49
N TYR A 318 26.39 3.53 -17.66
CA TYR A 318 27.23 3.69 -18.85
C TYR A 318 27.16 5.12 -19.36
N THR A 319 28.18 5.57 -20.08
CA THR A 319 28.03 6.69 -20.98
C THR A 319 27.36 6.21 -22.28
N ASN A 320 26.53 7.05 -22.91
CA ASN A 320 25.82 6.67 -24.15
C ASN A 320 26.79 6.26 -25.28
N PRO A 321 27.95 6.91 -25.47
CA PRO A 321 28.95 6.46 -26.47
C PRO A 321 29.51 5.05 -26.18
N GLU A 322 29.67 4.68 -24.92
CA GLU A 322 30.14 3.33 -24.57
C GLU A 322 29.10 2.26 -24.91
N LEU A 323 27.82 2.53 -24.67
CA LEU A 323 26.75 1.58 -24.99
C LEU A 323 26.66 1.23 -26.47
N LYS A 324 27.14 2.10 -27.35
CA LYS A 324 27.20 1.86 -28.81
C LYS A 324 28.30 0.89 -29.21
N LYS A 325 29.23 0.56 -28.31
CA LYS A 325 30.34 -0.37 -28.57
C LYS A 325 29.90 -1.82 -28.39
N ARG A 326 30.57 -2.74 -29.07
CA ARG A 326 30.31 -4.18 -28.96
C ARG A 326 30.53 -4.73 -27.55
N ASN A 327 31.53 -4.21 -26.82
CA ASN A 327 31.85 -4.56 -25.44
C ASN A 327 31.91 -3.27 -24.60
N PRO A 328 30.76 -2.79 -24.09
CA PRO A 328 30.73 -1.54 -23.36
C PRO A 328 31.40 -1.66 -21.98
N THR A 329 32.19 -0.66 -21.64
CA THR A 329 32.74 -0.48 -20.30
C THR A 329 31.84 0.40 -19.47
N TYR A 330 31.51 -0.03 -18.27
CA TYR A 330 30.63 0.76 -17.40
C TYR A 330 31.43 1.73 -16.52
N VAL A 331 30.82 2.85 -16.20
CA VAL A 331 31.37 3.84 -15.28
C VAL A 331 31.33 3.33 -13.86
N MET A 332 30.15 2.86 -13.44
CA MET A 332 29.88 2.40 -12.10
C MET A 332 28.78 1.34 -12.13
N LYS A 333 28.87 0.39 -11.23
CA LYS A 333 27.80 -0.60 -11.00
C LYS A 333 27.52 -0.73 -9.52
N VAL A 334 26.25 -0.62 -9.18
CA VAL A 334 25.72 -0.85 -7.83
C VAL A 334 25.23 -2.30 -7.77
N HIS A 335 25.60 -2.99 -6.71
CA HIS A 335 25.19 -4.36 -6.45
C HIS A 335 24.35 -4.44 -5.18
N PHE A 336 23.30 -5.24 -5.21
CA PHE A 336 22.40 -5.48 -4.10
C PHE A 336 22.49 -6.94 -3.67
N VAL A 337 22.73 -7.18 -2.38
CA VAL A 337 22.80 -8.51 -1.78
C VAL A 337 21.60 -8.69 -0.86
N TYR A 338 20.90 -9.80 -1.03
CA TYR A 338 19.69 -10.10 -0.27
C TYR A 338 19.74 -11.48 0.36
N ASP A 339 18.95 -11.63 1.44
CA ASP A 339 18.55 -12.93 1.94
C ASP A 339 17.02 -12.99 2.14
N ASN A 340 16.52 -14.05 2.75
CA ASN A 340 15.11 -14.23 3.12
C ASN A 340 15.00 -14.64 4.60
N SER A 341 15.76 -13.99 5.46
CA SER A 341 15.90 -14.36 6.89
C SER A 341 14.84 -13.74 7.79
N LEU A 342 14.23 -12.60 7.39
CA LEU A 342 13.25 -11.89 8.20
C LEU A 342 11.81 -12.32 7.90
N CYS A 343 10.92 -12.14 8.88
CA CYS A 343 9.51 -12.46 8.77
C CYS A 343 9.28 -13.87 8.19
N LYS A 344 9.89 -14.88 8.83
CA LYS A 344 9.89 -16.26 8.34
C LYS A 344 8.48 -16.85 8.30
N GLY A 345 8.30 -17.82 7.44
CA GLY A 345 7.06 -18.57 7.37
C GLY A 345 5.96 -17.91 6.56
N ILE A 346 6.30 -16.97 5.64
CA ILE A 346 5.32 -16.40 4.71
C ILE A 346 4.84 -17.40 3.67
N SER A 347 3.56 -17.34 3.35
CA SER A 347 2.88 -18.36 2.56
C SER A 347 3.32 -18.40 1.09
N ASN A 348 3.72 -17.27 0.50
CA ASN A 348 4.13 -17.15 -0.89
C ASN A 348 5.64 -17.29 -1.12
N ASN A 349 6.36 -17.90 -0.17
CA ASN A 349 7.77 -18.26 -0.34
C ASN A 349 7.88 -19.72 -0.76
N ARG A 350 8.56 -20.01 -1.90
CA ARG A 350 8.74 -21.37 -2.43
C ARG A 350 9.41 -22.35 -1.47
N ASN A 351 10.22 -21.86 -0.55
CA ASN A 351 10.88 -22.70 0.45
C ASN A 351 9.94 -23.12 1.60
N LYS A 352 8.73 -22.59 1.63
CA LYS A 352 7.71 -22.98 2.59
C LYS A 352 6.74 -23.96 1.95
N LYS A 353 6.86 -25.25 2.28
CA LYS A 353 5.83 -26.25 2.00
C LYS A 353 4.88 -26.32 3.18
N PHE A 354 3.59 -26.15 2.91
CA PHE A 354 2.51 -26.18 3.91
C PHE A 354 2.00 -27.60 4.14
N GLU A 355 2.89 -28.55 4.42
CA GLU A 355 2.50 -29.92 4.75
C GLU A 355 3.29 -30.46 5.92
N ASN A 356 2.61 -31.23 6.77
CA ASN A 356 3.06 -31.79 8.06
C ASN A 356 4.25 -32.78 7.99
N THR A 357 4.92 -32.93 6.85
CA THR A 357 5.82 -34.07 6.62
C THR A 357 7.25 -33.76 6.21
N VAL A 358 7.66 -32.51 6.05
CA VAL A 358 9.03 -32.18 5.65
C VAL A 358 9.63 -31.11 6.56
N LYS A 359 10.83 -31.35 7.10
CA LYS A 359 11.65 -30.34 7.79
C LYS A 359 11.93 -29.19 6.81
N HIS A 360 11.25 -28.07 7.02
CA HIS A 360 11.44 -26.85 6.22
C HIS A 360 12.78 -26.21 6.56
N ASP A 361 13.49 -25.73 5.56
CA ASP A 361 14.55 -24.75 5.77
C ASP A 361 13.93 -23.40 6.12
N LEU A 362 13.52 -23.25 7.38
CA LEU A 362 12.96 -22.01 7.91
C LEU A 362 13.93 -20.84 7.75
N LYS A 363 15.21 -21.11 7.52
CA LYS A 363 16.24 -20.08 7.42
C LYS A 363 15.99 -19.12 6.25
N ASN A 364 15.46 -19.63 5.14
CA ASN A 364 15.20 -18.85 3.92
C ASN A 364 13.70 -18.79 3.57
N SER A 365 12.79 -18.93 4.54
CA SER A 365 11.34 -18.90 4.32
C SER A 365 10.69 -17.55 4.57
N GLY A 366 11.49 -16.51 4.77
CA GLY A 366 11.03 -15.15 5.05
C GLY A 366 10.90 -14.27 3.80
N LYS A 367 10.76 -12.97 4.06
CA LYS A 367 10.70 -11.91 3.05
C LYS A 367 12.08 -11.56 2.51
N LEU A 368 12.11 -11.04 1.28
CA LEU A 368 13.30 -10.47 0.68
C LEU A 368 13.84 -9.33 1.54
N THR A 369 15.05 -9.49 2.04
CA THR A 369 15.71 -8.56 2.95
C THR A 369 17.03 -8.11 2.38
N LEU A 370 17.25 -6.79 2.24
CA LEU A 370 18.48 -6.22 1.74
C LEU A 370 19.55 -6.30 2.83
N GLN A 371 20.68 -6.98 2.55
CA GLN A 371 21.78 -7.17 3.48
C GLN A 371 22.95 -6.24 3.21
N GLU A 372 23.32 -6.07 1.92
CA GLU A 372 24.47 -5.25 1.55
C GLU A 372 24.21 -4.49 0.23
N VAL A 373 24.82 -3.32 0.13
CA VAL A 373 24.98 -2.57 -1.11
C VAL A 373 26.47 -2.25 -1.29
N TYR A 374 27.00 -2.51 -2.47
CA TYR A 374 28.38 -2.14 -2.80
C TYR A 374 28.53 -1.70 -4.25
N PHE A 375 29.65 -1.03 -4.52
CA PHE A 375 29.95 -0.42 -5.80
C PHE A 375 31.18 -1.05 -6.45
N THR A 376 31.13 -1.22 -7.78
CA THR A 376 32.28 -1.53 -8.61
C THR A 376 32.45 -0.48 -9.69
N TYR A 377 33.70 -0.20 -10.02
CA TYR A 377 34.07 0.82 -10.99
C TYR A 377 34.94 0.18 -12.08
N ASN A 378 34.49 0.18 -13.32
CA ASN A 378 35.20 -0.44 -14.45
C ASN A 378 35.74 -1.84 -14.13
N GLY A 379 34.90 -2.69 -13.53
CA GLY A 379 35.30 -4.05 -13.14
C GLY A 379 36.10 -4.17 -11.83
N SER A 380 36.58 -3.07 -11.26
CA SER A 380 37.35 -3.06 -10.01
C SER A 380 36.41 -2.91 -8.80
N SER A 381 36.50 -3.80 -7.84
CA SER A 381 35.86 -3.66 -6.54
C SER A 381 36.88 -3.16 -5.52
N LYS A 382 36.59 -2.04 -4.87
CA LYS A 382 37.27 -1.71 -3.62
C LYS A 382 36.85 -2.75 -2.59
N SER A 383 37.77 -3.30 -1.83
CA SER A 383 37.65 -4.44 -0.92
C SER A 383 36.29 -4.63 -0.22
N ALA A 384 36.09 -5.79 0.43
CA ALA A 384 34.88 -6.11 1.23
C ALA A 384 34.54 -5.07 2.32
N ARG A 385 35.46 -4.17 2.66
CA ARG A 385 35.24 -3.07 3.61
C ARG A 385 34.43 -1.90 3.02
N ASN A 386 34.33 -1.78 1.70
CA ASN A 386 33.58 -0.70 1.03
C ASN A 386 32.11 -1.07 0.75
N ARG A 387 31.46 -1.67 1.73
CA ARG A 387 30.06 -2.07 1.62
C ARG A 387 29.22 -1.34 2.65
N TYR A 388 28.04 -0.92 2.24
CA TYR A 388 26.96 -0.62 3.17
C TYR A 388 26.37 -1.93 3.63
N ARG A 389 26.26 -2.15 4.93
CA ARG A 389 25.61 -3.32 5.50
C ARG A 389 24.40 -2.88 6.29
N PHE A 390 23.36 -3.67 6.20
CA PHE A 390 22.08 -3.40 6.85
C PHE A 390 21.82 -4.50 7.87
N ASP A 391 21.68 -4.13 9.13
CA ASP A 391 21.37 -5.07 10.21
C ASP A 391 19.97 -4.80 10.74
N TYR A 392 19.23 -5.89 10.88
CA TYR A 392 17.85 -5.95 11.36
C TYR A 392 17.75 -6.71 12.67
N LYS A 393 18.89 -7.13 13.23
CA LYS A 393 18.93 -7.92 14.45
C LYS A 393 18.94 -6.99 15.64
N GLU A 394 18.10 -7.31 16.60
CA GLU A 394 18.23 -6.77 17.93
C GLU A 394 18.98 -7.73 18.87
N ASN A 395 19.41 -7.18 20.01
CA ASN A 395 19.99 -7.94 21.11
C ASN A 395 18.99 -8.89 21.77
N ASN A 396 17.68 -8.73 21.47
CA ASN A 396 16.62 -9.63 21.93
C ASN A 396 16.23 -10.61 20.82
N PRO A 397 16.41 -11.93 20.97
CA PRO A 397 16.10 -12.94 19.96
C PRO A 397 14.59 -13.03 19.61
N ASP A 398 13.70 -12.53 20.45
CA ASP A 398 12.24 -12.57 20.23
C ASP A 398 11.75 -11.41 19.34
N PHE A 399 12.63 -10.53 18.94
CA PHE A 399 12.30 -9.26 18.30
C PHE A 399 11.91 -9.36 16.83
N ASN A 400 12.37 -10.36 16.09
CA ASN A 400 11.98 -10.62 14.71
C ASN A 400 11.11 -11.89 14.63
N PRO A 401 9.84 -11.80 14.99
CA PRO A 401 8.95 -12.96 15.05
C PRO A 401 8.71 -13.55 13.66
N ASN A 402 8.23 -14.79 13.63
CA ASN A 402 7.74 -15.42 12.42
C ASN A 402 6.44 -14.75 11.96
N TYR A 403 6.16 -14.84 10.66
CA TYR A 403 4.89 -14.36 10.12
C TYR A 403 3.72 -15.11 10.77
N HIS A 404 2.73 -14.35 11.19
CA HIS A 404 1.46 -14.87 11.65
C HIS A 404 0.33 -13.97 11.14
N LEU A 405 -0.71 -14.57 10.55
CA LEU A 405 -1.77 -13.82 9.84
C LEU A 405 -2.54 -12.86 10.75
N LYS A 406 -2.73 -13.25 12.03
CA LYS A 406 -3.45 -12.45 13.02
C LYS A 406 -2.56 -11.51 13.85
N ALA A 407 -1.23 -11.59 13.70
CA ALA A 407 -0.31 -10.80 14.51
C ALA A 407 -0.11 -9.40 13.93
N ASN A 408 -1.19 -8.66 13.79
CA ASN A 408 -1.19 -7.26 13.39
C ASN A 408 -2.26 -6.49 14.15
N ASN A 409 -1.94 -5.25 14.50
CA ASN A 409 -2.91 -4.33 15.09
C ASN A 409 -3.78 -3.67 14.01
N ARG A 410 -4.67 -2.78 14.42
CA ARG A 410 -5.58 -2.09 13.51
C ARG A 410 -4.87 -1.21 12.46
N TRP A 411 -3.67 -0.78 12.72
CA TRP A 411 -2.86 0.04 11.80
C TRP A 411 -1.96 -0.78 10.87
N GLY A 412 -1.99 -2.12 10.99
CA GLY A 412 -1.20 -3.03 10.19
C GLY A 412 0.23 -3.21 10.67
N THR A 413 0.61 -2.69 11.84
CA THR A 413 1.89 -2.98 12.48
C THR A 413 1.83 -4.30 13.23
N TYR A 414 2.99 -4.94 13.41
CA TYR A 414 3.06 -6.19 14.16
C TYR A 414 2.55 -6.02 15.59
N LYS A 415 1.73 -6.95 16.04
CA LYS A 415 1.31 -7.12 17.43
C LYS A 415 0.97 -8.58 17.64
N PRO A 416 1.62 -9.28 18.60
CA PRO A 416 1.27 -10.67 18.89
C PRO A 416 -0.16 -10.76 19.43
N GLU A 417 -0.92 -11.74 18.97
CA GLU A 417 -2.33 -11.89 19.34
C GLU A 417 -2.50 -12.17 20.85
N ASN A 418 -1.55 -12.90 21.43
CA ASN A 418 -1.54 -13.24 22.86
C ASN A 418 -1.09 -12.09 23.80
N ALA A 419 -0.78 -10.92 23.25
CA ALA A 419 -0.45 -9.74 24.06
C ALA A 419 -1.67 -9.13 24.75
N ASN A 420 -2.88 -9.44 24.26
CA ASN A 420 -4.11 -8.89 24.81
C ASN A 420 -4.62 -9.69 26.00
N PRO A 421 -5.18 -9.02 27.02
CA PRO A 421 -5.79 -9.70 28.17
C PRO A 421 -7.06 -10.47 27.77
N ASN A 422 -7.45 -11.45 28.54
CA ASN A 422 -8.72 -12.16 28.44
C ASN A 422 -8.99 -12.81 27.07
N ASN A 423 -7.94 -13.22 26.36
CA ASN A 423 -8.02 -13.80 25.01
C ASN A 423 -8.67 -12.89 23.95
N LEU A 424 -8.65 -11.58 24.16
CA LEU A 424 -9.09 -10.63 23.15
C LEU A 424 -8.19 -10.73 21.91
N THR A 425 -8.79 -10.68 20.75
CA THR A 425 -8.05 -10.65 19.49
C THR A 425 -7.66 -9.21 19.11
N ASN A 426 -6.64 -9.03 18.30
CA ASN A 426 -6.24 -7.70 17.82
C ASN A 426 -7.34 -6.97 17.04
N ALA A 427 -8.34 -7.70 16.54
CA ALA A 427 -9.48 -7.12 15.82
C ALA A 427 -10.47 -6.38 16.73
N GLU A 428 -10.45 -6.66 18.04
CA GLU A 428 -11.41 -6.13 19.03
C GLU A 428 -11.03 -4.74 19.55
N TYR A 429 -10.37 -3.96 18.72
CA TYR A 429 -10.10 -2.56 19.01
C TYR A 429 -11.43 -1.80 19.27
N PRO A 430 -11.54 -0.90 20.28
CA PRO A 430 -10.45 -0.34 21.13
C PRO A 430 -10.16 -1.10 22.44
N TYR A 431 -10.71 -2.30 22.62
CA TYR A 431 -10.66 -3.04 23.89
C TYR A 431 -9.35 -3.81 24.12
N VAL A 432 -8.49 -3.86 23.11
CA VAL A 432 -7.17 -4.49 23.18
C VAL A 432 -6.19 -3.66 24.00
N LEU A 433 -5.18 -4.31 24.57
CA LEU A 433 -4.11 -3.64 25.29
C LEU A 433 -3.34 -2.71 24.35
N GLN A 434 -3.13 -1.47 24.77
CA GLN A 434 -2.39 -0.43 24.05
C GLN A 434 -1.33 0.18 24.97
N ASP A 435 -0.42 -0.65 25.45
CA ASP A 435 0.69 -0.25 26.30
C ASP A 435 1.82 0.31 25.43
N LYS A 436 2.22 1.58 25.64
CA LYS A 436 3.25 2.25 24.84
C LYS A 436 4.57 1.47 24.82
N THR A 437 5.00 0.93 25.95
CA THR A 437 6.28 0.22 26.06
C THR A 437 6.31 -1.01 25.15
N ASN A 438 5.22 -1.76 25.12
CA ASN A 438 5.10 -2.91 24.24
C ASN A 438 4.91 -2.51 22.77
N GLU A 439 4.10 -1.49 22.51
CA GLU A 439 3.89 -1.00 21.12
C GLU A 439 5.19 -0.42 20.52
N ASP A 440 6.05 0.24 21.31
CA ASP A 440 7.38 0.69 20.87
C ASP A 440 8.28 -0.49 20.44
N VAL A 441 8.16 -1.62 21.14
CA VAL A 441 8.85 -2.85 20.75
C VAL A 441 8.23 -3.43 19.48
N TYR A 442 6.91 -3.51 19.39
CA TYR A 442 6.22 -4.15 18.28
C TYR A 442 6.40 -3.41 16.95
N VAL A 443 6.36 -2.07 16.96
CA VAL A 443 6.51 -1.25 15.74
C VAL A 443 7.86 -1.45 15.07
N SER A 444 8.86 -1.86 15.82
CA SER A 444 10.21 -2.07 15.32
C SER A 444 10.45 -3.47 14.74
N ALA A 445 9.47 -4.38 14.83
CA ALA A 445 9.58 -5.72 14.24
C ALA A 445 9.98 -5.67 12.76
N TRP A 446 11.00 -6.46 12.40
CA TRP A 446 11.59 -6.55 11.05
C TRP A 446 12.14 -5.25 10.47
N SER A 447 12.25 -4.20 11.27
CA SER A 447 12.75 -2.90 10.84
C SER A 447 14.27 -2.85 10.83
N LEU A 448 14.82 -1.92 10.03
CA LEU A 448 16.27 -1.70 9.92
C LEU A 448 16.80 -1.07 11.23
N ARG A 449 17.81 -1.69 11.85
CA ARG A 449 18.37 -1.25 13.13
C ARG A 449 19.70 -0.55 13.01
N GLN A 450 20.53 -1.00 12.09
CA GLN A 450 21.86 -0.43 11.92
C GLN A 450 22.26 -0.41 10.45
N ILE A 451 22.97 0.64 10.08
CA ILE A 451 23.63 0.76 8.79
C ILE A 451 25.12 0.94 9.06
N ASP A 452 25.94 -0.04 8.64
CA ASP A 452 27.39 0.12 8.62
C ASP A 452 27.81 0.79 7.32
N LEU A 453 28.52 1.90 7.46
CA LEU A 453 29.01 2.69 6.33
C LEU A 453 30.39 2.20 5.86
N PRO A 454 30.76 2.39 4.58
CA PRO A 454 32.08 2.10 4.04
C PRO A 454 33.22 2.83 4.76
N SER A 455 32.92 3.94 5.44
CA SER A 455 33.87 4.71 6.24
C SER A 455 34.29 4.02 7.54
N GLY A 456 33.54 2.99 7.95
CA GLY A 456 33.69 2.32 9.25
C GLY A 456 32.82 2.92 10.36
N ALA A 457 32.04 3.97 10.07
CA ALA A 457 31.03 4.47 10.99
C ALA A 457 29.74 3.64 10.88
N SER A 458 28.92 3.64 11.92
CA SER A 458 27.59 3.04 11.92
C SER A 458 26.52 4.04 12.34
N MET A 459 25.34 3.88 11.75
CA MET A 459 24.13 4.61 12.11
C MET A 459 23.18 3.63 12.79
N ASN A 460 22.79 3.94 14.04
CA ASN A 460 21.80 3.17 14.77
C ASN A 460 20.43 3.85 14.64
N ILE A 461 19.38 3.07 14.53
CA ILE A 461 18.01 3.51 14.32
C ILE A 461 17.13 2.89 15.40
N ASP A 462 16.50 3.75 16.21
CA ASP A 462 15.53 3.35 17.22
C ASP A 462 14.13 3.79 16.76
N TYR A 463 13.13 2.96 17.04
CA TYR A 463 11.74 3.20 16.66
C TYR A 463 10.88 3.37 17.90
N GLU A 464 9.88 4.22 17.79
CA GLU A 464 8.82 4.36 18.77
C GLU A 464 7.46 4.36 18.10
N SER A 465 6.43 3.97 18.82
CA SER A 465 5.05 3.99 18.34
C SER A 465 4.51 5.41 18.31
N ASP A 466 3.70 5.73 17.32
CA ASP A 466 3.01 7.00 17.23
C ASP A 466 1.92 7.11 18.31
N SER A 467 1.71 8.34 18.79
CA SER A 467 0.61 8.68 19.68
C SER A 467 -0.51 9.34 18.88
N TYR A 468 -1.74 9.02 19.19
CA TYR A 468 -2.91 9.63 18.56
C TYR A 468 -4.02 9.91 19.57
N GLU A 469 -4.71 11.02 19.38
CA GLU A 469 -5.83 11.45 20.23
C GLU A 469 -7.18 10.96 19.68
N TYR A 470 -7.29 10.79 18.38
CA TYR A 470 -8.52 10.40 17.70
C TYR A 470 -8.32 9.19 16.80
N VAL A 471 -9.31 8.31 16.78
CA VAL A 471 -9.40 7.17 15.88
C VAL A 471 -10.77 7.20 15.21
N GLN A 472 -10.83 7.33 13.87
CA GLN A 472 -12.08 7.42 13.11
C GLN A 472 -13.03 8.49 13.67
N ASP A 473 -12.52 9.70 13.85
CA ASP A 473 -13.25 10.87 14.39
C ASP A 473 -13.78 10.72 15.84
N ARG A 474 -13.34 9.70 16.56
CA ARG A 474 -13.63 9.50 17.98
C ARG A 474 -12.35 9.63 18.79
N LYS A 475 -12.46 10.18 20.00
CA LYS A 475 -11.34 10.19 20.93
C LYS A 475 -10.84 8.76 21.16
N ALA A 476 -9.53 8.59 21.18
CA ALA A 476 -8.92 7.34 21.57
C ALA A 476 -9.34 6.98 23.00
N MET A 477 -9.61 5.70 23.23
CA MET A 477 -10.00 5.18 24.53
C MET A 477 -8.98 4.15 25.01
N GLN A 478 -8.80 4.09 26.30
CA GLN A 478 -7.99 3.07 26.96
C GLN A 478 -8.88 2.19 27.83
N MET A 479 -8.63 0.89 27.79
CA MET A 479 -9.28 -0.06 28.66
C MET A 479 -8.53 -0.18 29.99
N PHE A 480 -9.27 -0.21 31.07
CA PHE A 480 -8.75 -0.48 32.40
C PHE A 480 -9.40 -1.75 32.94
N THR A 481 -8.59 -2.58 33.60
CA THR A 481 -9.13 -3.76 34.31
C THR A 481 -9.82 -3.30 35.56
N ILE A 482 -11.10 -3.68 35.74
CA ILE A 482 -11.82 -3.47 37.00
C ILE A 482 -11.33 -4.53 38.00
N LYS A 483 -10.78 -4.08 39.10
CA LYS A 483 -10.33 -4.97 40.21
C LYS A 483 -11.43 -5.30 41.20
N GLY A 484 -12.49 -4.53 41.18
CA GLY A 484 -13.65 -4.73 42.04
C GLY A 484 -14.33 -3.43 42.46
N PHE A 485 -15.28 -3.55 43.33
CA PHE A 485 -16.16 -2.48 43.78
C PHE A 485 -16.19 -2.39 45.32
N SER A 486 -16.50 -1.21 45.84
CA SER A 486 -16.66 -0.98 47.29
C SER A 486 -17.61 0.17 47.55
N THR A 487 -18.19 0.17 48.76
CA THR A 487 -18.93 1.31 49.29
C THR A 487 -18.03 2.39 49.88
N GLU A 488 -16.72 2.13 50.05
CA GLU A 488 -15.76 3.05 50.63
C GLU A 488 -14.59 3.35 49.72
N ALA A 489 -14.12 4.61 49.73
CA ALA A 489 -13.10 5.13 48.81
C ALA A 489 -11.68 4.54 49.03
N ASN A 490 -11.37 3.93 50.13
CA ASN A 490 -10.03 3.42 50.47
C ASN A 490 -10.02 1.97 50.88
N THR A 491 -10.83 1.14 50.25
CA THR A 491 -10.95 -0.27 50.55
C THR A 491 -9.69 -1.02 50.08
N PRO A 492 -9.08 -1.86 50.93
CA PRO A 492 -7.97 -2.72 50.52
C PRO A 492 -8.37 -3.65 49.38
N LEU A 493 -7.48 -3.87 48.40
CA LEU A 493 -7.76 -4.71 47.22
C LEU A 493 -8.31 -6.11 47.55
N LYS A 494 -7.89 -6.68 48.66
CA LYS A 494 -8.38 -7.99 49.13
C LYS A 494 -9.83 -8.01 49.64
N SER A 495 -10.40 -6.83 49.88
CA SER A 495 -11.76 -6.66 50.44
C SER A 495 -12.72 -6.08 49.40
N LEU A 496 -12.32 -5.98 48.13
CA LEU A 496 -13.20 -5.53 47.06
C LEU A 496 -14.25 -6.59 46.72
N SER A 497 -15.44 -6.13 46.39
CA SER A 497 -16.52 -6.98 45.90
C SER A 497 -16.39 -7.16 44.38
N ASP A 498 -16.69 -8.35 43.89
CA ASP A 498 -16.78 -8.65 42.44
C ASP A 498 -18.11 -8.13 41.86
N GLN A 499 -19.04 -7.68 42.73
CA GLN A 499 -20.37 -7.26 42.31
C GLN A 499 -20.55 -5.74 42.45
N LEU A 500 -21.10 -5.12 41.44
CA LEU A 500 -21.46 -3.71 41.45
C LEU A 500 -22.59 -3.41 42.45
N TYR A 501 -23.48 -4.38 42.68
CA TYR A 501 -24.63 -4.24 43.56
C TYR A 501 -24.46 -5.12 44.82
N THR A 502 -24.79 -4.58 45.98
CA THR A 502 -24.64 -5.25 47.26
C THR A 502 -25.79 -6.22 47.62
N GLY A 503 -26.83 -6.30 46.79
CA GLY A 503 -27.99 -7.13 47.02
C GLY A 503 -28.05 -8.40 46.18
N ASN A 504 -28.71 -9.46 46.69
CA ASN A 504 -28.88 -10.79 46.09
C ASN A 504 -29.67 -10.80 44.75
N GLY A 505 -29.38 -9.92 43.83
CA GLY A 505 -29.96 -9.90 42.47
C GLY A 505 -31.45 -9.57 42.40
N LYS A 506 -32.04 -9.08 43.47
CA LYS A 506 -33.43 -8.59 43.47
C LYS A 506 -33.42 -7.11 43.11
N GLN A 507 -34.18 -6.74 42.11
CA GLN A 507 -34.30 -5.44 41.48
C GLN A 507 -34.62 -4.22 42.38
N ASN A 508 -34.71 -4.38 43.69
CA ASN A 508 -35.10 -3.35 44.65
C ASN A 508 -34.08 -3.09 45.77
N SER A 509 -32.83 -3.56 45.66
CA SER A 509 -31.81 -3.16 46.62
C SER A 509 -31.07 -1.93 46.09
N GLU A 510 -31.36 -0.80 46.69
CA GLU A 510 -30.78 0.51 46.36
C GLU A 510 -29.30 0.67 46.74
N GLU A 511 -28.65 -0.38 47.22
CA GLU A 511 -27.25 -0.33 47.63
C GLU A 511 -26.35 -0.71 46.47
N VAL A 512 -25.74 0.30 45.86
CA VAL A 512 -24.71 0.18 44.85
C VAL A 512 -23.35 0.40 45.52
N ASN A 513 -22.34 -0.37 45.12
CA ASN A 513 -20.96 -0.05 45.47
C ASN A 513 -20.56 1.25 44.74
N GLU A 514 -20.36 2.33 45.48
CA GLU A 514 -20.15 3.68 44.94
C GLU A 514 -18.79 3.86 44.26
N TYR A 515 -17.81 3.02 44.61
CA TYR A 515 -16.43 3.12 44.11
C TYR A 515 -16.06 1.92 43.28
N MET A 516 -15.54 2.20 42.09
CA MET A 516 -14.95 1.22 41.20
C MET A 516 -13.42 1.35 41.26
N TYR A 517 -12.73 0.27 41.49
CA TYR A 517 -11.27 0.22 41.52
C TYR A 517 -10.73 -0.27 40.17
N LEU A 518 -9.89 0.52 39.59
CA LEU A 518 -9.24 0.22 38.29
C LEU A 518 -7.77 -0.14 38.52
N GLU A 519 -7.28 -1.10 37.77
CA GLU A 519 -5.85 -1.35 37.70
C GLU A 519 -5.20 -0.23 36.86
N TYR A 520 -4.28 0.47 37.50
CA TYR A 520 -3.43 1.45 36.81
C TYR A 520 -2.07 0.80 36.58
N SER A 521 -1.65 0.67 35.31
CA SER A 521 -0.32 0.18 34.90
C SER A 521 0.67 1.31 34.76
#